data_3094c0c6b60e0a7789e987ae83713f72
#
_entry.id   3094c0c6b60e0a7789e987ae83713f72
#
_cell.length_a   1.000
_cell.length_b   1.000
_cell.length_c   1.000
_cell.angle_alpha   90.00
_cell.angle_beta   90.00
_cell.angle_gamma   90.00
#
_symmetry.space_group_name_H-M   'P 1'
#
loop_
_entity.id
_entity.type
_entity.pdbx_description
1 polymer ?
#
loop_
_entity_poly.entity_id
_entity_poly.type
_entity_poly.pdbx_seq_one_letter_code
_entity_poly.pdbx_strand_id
1 'polypeptide(L)'
;VSDNGNGTFTAAIEPTWSSSTNEMGKTVYEPDYATGVFAGTTYDYRLKLDGAEKETGRFTTAKGDVIPNADMSEWSTVSRAGLSGSSDVPYPNKNGDSFWDCGNNGVTTGLCSSTTDKFGAAAPAAKLQSQNMFVLASGNLFTGSFNYASFTGTVNFGSKYTYTARPRALRVKYHATTGNIDMVRSQEPAPGVAKGDPDKCRIFVAIVDWTQPHTVVSGMSSTTGAWDPTNGADVVSEGKVVGYGSMWINQSTPGEALVSSEDALKIHWYEEKAPAPTGDYTIVISCAANAYGDYMTGYSEACLYVDDFEWVY
;
A
#
# COMPACT_ATOMS: atom_id res chain seq x y z
N VAL A 1 -20.40 7.21 29.23
CA VAL A 1 -19.70 6.96 30.51
C VAL A 1 -20.41 5.83 31.21
N SER A 2 -19.68 4.77 31.60
CA SER A 2 -20.21 3.60 32.31
C SER A 2 -19.65 3.57 33.74
N ASP A 3 -20.50 3.32 34.74
CA ASP A 3 -20.07 3.09 36.09
C ASP A 3 -19.64 1.61 36.23
N ASN A 4 -18.43 1.38 36.73
CA ASN A 4 -17.86 0.04 36.90
C ASN A 4 -18.23 -0.58 38.27
N GLY A 5 -19.03 0.09 39.11
CA GLY A 5 -19.51 -0.39 40.40
C GLY A 5 -18.47 -0.45 41.54
N ASN A 6 -17.25 0.03 41.29
CA ASN A 6 -16.14 0.05 42.24
C ASN A 6 -15.62 1.47 42.53
N GLY A 7 -16.41 2.49 42.22
CA GLY A 7 -16.05 3.91 42.33
C GLY A 7 -15.21 4.42 41.16
N THR A 8 -15.05 3.63 40.08
CA THR A 8 -14.42 4.06 38.82
C THR A 8 -15.43 4.15 37.69
N PHE A 9 -15.14 4.99 36.70
CA PHE A 9 -15.97 5.20 35.52
C PHE A 9 -15.13 5.02 34.27
N THR A 10 -15.75 4.46 33.22
CA THR A 10 -15.15 4.36 31.90
C THR A 10 -15.86 5.29 30.94
N ALA A 11 -15.12 6.12 30.22
CA ALA A 11 -15.61 6.91 29.10
C ALA A 11 -14.96 6.40 27.81
N ALA A 12 -15.76 5.94 26.84
CA ALA A 12 -15.31 5.72 25.49
C ALA A 12 -15.50 7.03 24.71
N ILE A 13 -14.45 7.46 24.01
CA ILE A 13 -14.45 8.63 23.14
C ILE A 13 -14.27 8.10 21.73
N GLU A 14 -15.37 8.07 20.99
CA GLU A 14 -15.39 7.67 19.58
C GLU A 14 -15.47 8.91 18.69
N PRO A 15 -14.78 8.94 17.53
CA PRO A 15 -14.94 10.01 16.57
C PRO A 15 -16.37 10.01 16.00
N THR A 16 -16.85 11.16 15.59
CA THR A 16 -17.97 11.24 14.65
C THR A 16 -17.52 10.79 13.28
N TRP A 17 -18.46 10.28 12.48
CA TRP A 17 -18.14 9.76 11.14
C TRP A 17 -18.98 10.49 10.10
N SER A 18 -18.37 10.79 8.96
CA SER A 18 -19.04 11.25 7.75
C SER A 18 -18.97 10.20 6.66
N SER A 19 -19.90 10.24 5.71
CA SER A 19 -19.89 9.37 4.55
C SER A 19 -19.84 10.16 3.25
N SER A 20 -19.22 9.58 2.23
CA SER A 20 -19.16 10.11 0.87
C SER A 20 -19.21 8.95 -0.14
N THR A 21 -19.16 9.28 -1.42
CA THR A 21 -19.09 8.29 -2.50
C THR A 21 -17.73 8.42 -3.20
N ASN A 22 -17.02 7.32 -3.38
CA ASN A 22 -15.75 7.30 -4.09
C ASN A 22 -15.93 7.29 -5.62
N GLU A 23 -14.81 7.32 -6.37
CA GLU A 23 -14.80 7.33 -7.83
C GLU A 23 -15.44 6.07 -8.47
N MET A 24 -15.55 4.98 -7.73
CA MET A 24 -16.20 3.74 -8.15
C MET A 24 -17.68 3.67 -7.75
N GLY A 25 -18.25 4.77 -7.23
CA GLY A 25 -19.64 4.83 -6.80
C GLY A 25 -19.95 4.07 -5.50
N LYS A 26 -18.94 3.74 -4.68
CA LYS A 26 -19.09 3.03 -3.41
C LYS A 26 -19.15 4.01 -2.25
N THR A 27 -19.99 3.72 -1.25
CA THR A 27 -20.02 4.50 -0.01
C THR A 27 -18.76 4.24 0.79
N VAL A 28 -18.10 5.32 1.22
CA VAL A 28 -16.94 5.30 2.10
C VAL A 28 -17.16 6.24 3.27
N TYR A 29 -16.47 5.96 4.38
CA TYR A 29 -16.60 6.68 5.64
C TYR A 29 -15.25 7.27 6.05
N GLU A 30 -15.30 8.40 6.74
CA GLU A 30 -14.13 9.04 7.34
C GLU A 30 -14.45 9.43 8.79
N PRO A 31 -13.53 9.15 9.76
CA PRO A 31 -13.69 9.65 11.10
C PRO A 31 -13.32 11.13 11.14
N ASP A 32 -14.03 11.90 11.96
CA ASP A 32 -13.65 13.28 12.27
C ASP A 32 -12.50 13.26 13.30
N TYR A 33 -11.30 13.55 12.83
CA TYR A 33 -10.07 13.55 13.63
C TYR A 33 -10.04 14.65 14.71
N ALA A 34 -10.99 15.59 14.72
CA ALA A 34 -11.14 16.57 15.78
C ALA A 34 -11.99 16.07 16.97
N THR A 35 -12.72 14.97 16.82
CA THR A 35 -13.68 14.49 17.83
C THR A 35 -13.30 13.17 18.48
N GLY A 36 -12.30 12.45 17.95
CA GLY A 36 -11.85 11.15 18.44
C GLY A 36 -10.55 11.17 19.23
N VAL A 37 -10.15 10.00 19.71
CA VAL A 37 -8.83 9.77 20.31
C VAL A 37 -8.04 8.87 19.37
N PHE A 38 -6.89 9.36 18.89
CA PHE A 38 -6.07 8.73 17.87
C PHE A 38 -4.69 8.35 18.41
N ALA A 39 -3.98 7.44 17.73
CA ALA A 39 -2.68 6.95 18.16
C ALA A 39 -1.61 8.06 18.14
N GLY A 40 -0.61 7.95 19.02
CA GLY A 40 0.56 8.84 19.07
C GLY A 40 0.23 10.30 19.39
N THR A 41 -0.96 10.61 19.85
CA THR A 41 -1.48 11.97 20.01
C THR A 41 -1.59 12.36 21.48
N THR A 42 -1.22 13.61 21.80
CA THR A 42 -1.35 14.18 23.15
C THR A 42 -2.64 14.98 23.26
N TYR A 43 -3.42 14.68 24.30
CA TYR A 43 -4.69 15.32 24.60
C TYR A 43 -4.68 15.98 25.98
N ASP A 44 -5.28 17.17 26.07
CA ASP A 44 -5.67 17.76 27.33
C ASP A 44 -7.10 17.33 27.67
N TYR A 45 -7.36 16.89 28.89
CA TYR A 45 -8.69 16.53 29.35
C TYR A 45 -9.17 17.41 30.49
N ARG A 46 -10.48 17.53 30.60
CA ARG A 46 -11.15 18.23 31.67
C ARG A 46 -12.35 17.43 32.16
N LEU A 47 -12.30 17.01 33.41
CA LEU A 47 -13.41 16.32 34.07
C LEU A 47 -14.34 17.36 34.70
N LYS A 48 -15.63 17.29 34.39
CA LYS A 48 -16.69 18.11 35.02
C LYS A 48 -17.73 17.20 35.66
N LEU A 49 -18.18 17.57 36.88
CA LEU A 49 -19.29 16.94 37.57
C LEU A 49 -20.30 18.06 37.89
N ASP A 50 -21.56 17.86 37.46
CA ASP A 50 -22.65 18.84 37.59
C ASP A 50 -22.26 20.26 37.10
N GLY A 51 -21.50 20.29 35.99
CA GLY A 51 -21.02 21.53 35.38
C GLY A 51 -19.78 22.15 36.04
N ALA A 52 -19.42 21.73 37.26
CA ALA A 52 -18.22 22.18 37.95
C ALA A 52 -16.98 21.39 37.53
N GLU A 53 -15.90 22.08 37.22
CA GLU A 53 -14.62 21.46 36.94
C GLU A 53 -14.06 20.77 38.20
N LYS A 54 -13.65 19.50 38.05
CA LYS A 54 -13.11 18.68 39.14
C LYS A 54 -11.65 18.37 38.93
N GLU A 55 -11.25 18.11 37.69
CA GLU A 55 -9.90 17.73 37.36
C GLU A 55 -9.57 18.17 35.93
N THR A 56 -8.31 18.54 35.72
CA THR A 56 -7.70 18.72 34.39
C THR A 56 -6.41 17.94 34.34
N GLY A 57 -6.06 17.46 33.17
CA GLY A 57 -4.79 16.75 32.99
C GLY A 57 -4.46 16.58 31.51
N ARG A 58 -3.38 15.86 31.29
CA ARG A 58 -2.87 15.55 29.98
C ARG A 58 -2.52 14.06 29.90
N PHE A 59 -2.81 13.45 28.75
CA PHE A 59 -2.33 12.10 28.44
C PHE A 59 -1.88 12.01 27.00
N THR A 60 -0.99 11.05 26.71
CA THR A 60 -0.56 10.74 25.36
C THR A 60 -0.95 9.29 25.06
N THR A 61 -1.61 9.08 23.95
CA THR A 61 -1.95 7.73 23.47
C THR A 61 -0.71 6.97 23.04
N ALA A 62 -0.76 5.65 23.09
CA ALA A 62 0.29 4.81 22.53
C ALA A 62 0.53 5.16 21.06
N LYS A 63 1.77 5.00 20.60
CA LYS A 63 2.09 5.09 19.18
C LYS A 63 1.39 3.97 18.43
N GLY A 64 1.03 4.23 17.18
CA GLY A 64 0.51 3.21 16.28
C GLY A 64 1.59 2.23 15.83
N ASP A 65 1.17 1.27 15.04
CA ASP A 65 2.02 0.23 14.51
C ASP A 65 3.04 0.79 13.51
N VAL A 66 4.16 0.08 13.35
CA VAL A 66 5.25 0.44 12.42
C VAL A 66 5.23 -0.56 11.26
N ILE A 67 5.38 -0.05 10.05
CA ILE A 67 5.50 -0.86 8.83
C ILE A 67 6.91 -1.48 8.82
N PRO A 68 7.05 -2.81 8.69
CA PRO A 68 8.36 -3.46 8.59
C PRO A 68 9.19 -2.92 7.40
N ASN A 69 10.49 -2.69 7.61
CA ASN A 69 11.42 -2.13 6.62
C ASN A 69 10.87 -0.88 5.90
N ALA A 70 10.22 0.00 6.64
CA ALA A 70 9.52 1.18 6.11
C ALA A 70 10.44 2.18 5.40
N ASP A 71 11.70 2.27 5.83
CA ASP A 71 12.77 3.12 5.29
C ASP A 71 13.58 2.44 4.18
N MET A 72 13.13 1.30 3.67
CA MET A 72 13.79 0.51 2.62
C MET A 72 15.29 0.30 2.84
N SER A 73 15.75 0.27 4.10
CA SER A 73 17.16 0.12 4.46
C SER A 73 17.63 -1.33 4.50
N GLU A 74 16.73 -2.29 4.65
CA GLU A 74 17.03 -3.71 4.81
C GLU A 74 16.82 -4.47 3.49
N TRP A 75 17.92 -5.00 2.93
CA TRP A 75 17.92 -5.77 1.68
C TRP A 75 18.69 -7.07 1.84
N SER A 76 18.23 -8.08 1.13
CA SER A 76 18.92 -9.36 0.98
C SER A 76 18.87 -9.84 -0.46
N THR A 77 19.22 -11.09 -0.68
CA THR A 77 19.19 -11.74 -1.99
C THR A 77 18.40 -13.05 -1.86
N VAL A 78 17.56 -13.34 -2.86
CA VAL A 78 16.78 -14.58 -2.93
C VAL A 78 16.96 -15.20 -4.31
N SER A 79 17.02 -16.55 -4.36
CA SER A 79 17.09 -17.27 -5.63
C SER A 79 15.69 -17.39 -6.26
N ARG A 80 15.54 -16.95 -7.50
CA ARG A 80 14.28 -16.94 -8.24
C ARG A 80 14.41 -17.69 -9.57
N ALA A 81 13.36 -18.43 -9.93
CA ALA A 81 13.30 -19.13 -11.19
C ALA A 81 13.40 -18.19 -12.40
N GLY A 82 14.08 -18.65 -13.45
CA GLY A 82 14.13 -18.04 -14.78
C GLY A 82 13.59 -19.01 -15.84
N LEU A 83 13.90 -18.76 -17.11
CA LEU A 83 13.53 -19.65 -18.22
C LEU A 83 14.36 -20.95 -18.20
N SER A 84 15.63 -20.84 -17.78
CA SER A 84 16.52 -21.99 -17.60
C SER A 84 17.34 -21.77 -16.32
N GLY A 85 17.03 -22.53 -15.26
CA GLY A 85 17.69 -22.38 -13.98
C GLY A 85 17.10 -21.26 -13.10
N SER A 86 17.90 -20.76 -12.16
CA SER A 86 17.56 -19.68 -11.24
C SER A 86 18.66 -18.62 -11.18
N SER A 87 18.30 -17.41 -10.76
CA SER A 87 19.22 -16.32 -10.51
C SER A 87 18.98 -15.72 -9.13
N ASP A 88 20.06 -15.26 -8.51
CA ASP A 88 19.97 -14.48 -7.29
C ASP A 88 19.54 -13.05 -7.65
N VAL A 89 18.49 -12.58 -6.99
CA VAL A 89 17.90 -11.27 -7.25
C VAL A 89 17.77 -10.46 -5.96
N PRO A 90 17.78 -9.11 -6.02
CA PRO A 90 17.51 -8.26 -4.88
C PRO A 90 16.16 -8.57 -4.25
N TYR A 91 16.10 -8.60 -2.93
CA TYR A 91 14.93 -8.88 -2.13
C TYR A 91 14.75 -7.82 -1.05
N PRO A 92 13.58 -7.13 -0.98
CA PRO A 92 13.39 -5.95 -0.14
C PRO A 92 13.09 -6.28 1.33
N ASN A 93 13.85 -7.21 1.89
CA ASN A 93 13.79 -7.61 3.30
C ASN A 93 15.19 -8.05 3.75
N LYS A 94 15.42 -8.02 5.06
CA LYS A 94 16.58 -8.75 5.63
C LYS A 94 16.37 -10.26 5.53
N ASN A 95 17.46 -11.00 5.69
CA ASN A 95 17.40 -12.46 5.68
C ASN A 95 16.41 -13.00 6.72
N GLY A 96 15.50 -13.83 6.27
CA GLY A 96 14.49 -14.50 7.09
C GLY A 96 13.15 -13.77 7.21
N ASP A 97 13.07 -12.53 6.78
CA ASP A 97 11.81 -11.78 6.70
C ASP A 97 11.17 -11.92 5.31
N SER A 98 9.85 -11.74 5.24
CA SER A 98 9.06 -11.89 4.01
C SER A 98 7.84 -10.96 3.98
N PHE A 99 7.95 -9.77 4.56
CA PHE A 99 6.84 -8.81 4.58
C PHE A 99 6.61 -8.20 3.20
N TRP A 100 7.70 -7.81 2.51
CA TRP A 100 7.69 -7.26 1.17
C TRP A 100 8.10 -8.31 0.14
N ASP A 101 7.61 -8.16 -1.09
CA ASP A 101 8.11 -8.88 -2.26
C ASP A 101 8.02 -7.99 -3.51
N CYS A 102 8.54 -8.48 -4.62
CA CYS A 102 8.57 -7.78 -5.90
C CYS A 102 8.60 -8.77 -7.06
N GLY A 103 8.40 -8.28 -8.28
CA GLY A 103 8.38 -9.08 -9.50
C GLY A 103 9.74 -9.57 -9.98
N ASN A 104 10.83 -9.36 -9.22
CA ASN A 104 12.15 -9.88 -9.58
C ASN A 104 12.13 -11.38 -9.78
N ASN A 105 12.72 -11.84 -10.88
CA ASN A 105 12.81 -13.26 -11.22
C ASN A 105 14.09 -13.49 -12.04
N GLY A 106 14.39 -14.75 -12.38
CA GLY A 106 15.62 -15.08 -13.10
C GLY A 106 15.67 -14.57 -14.55
N VAL A 107 14.62 -13.95 -15.07
CA VAL A 107 14.59 -13.30 -16.39
C VAL A 107 14.71 -11.77 -16.25
N THR A 108 13.97 -11.20 -15.31
CA THR A 108 13.96 -9.75 -15.01
C THR A 108 14.44 -9.54 -13.57
N THR A 109 15.75 -9.39 -13.41
CA THR A 109 16.42 -9.38 -12.11
C THR A 109 16.43 -8.02 -11.43
N GLY A 110 16.01 -6.96 -12.10
CA GLY A 110 16.12 -5.57 -11.65
C GLY A 110 14.80 -4.78 -11.73
N LEU A 111 13.64 -5.45 -11.60
CA LEU A 111 12.36 -4.74 -11.51
C LEU A 111 12.23 -3.98 -10.18
N CYS A 112 12.89 -4.46 -9.13
CA CYS A 112 13.01 -3.81 -7.84
C CYS A 112 14.44 -3.96 -7.33
N SER A 113 15.06 -2.86 -6.92
CA SER A 113 16.42 -2.85 -6.40
C SER A 113 16.63 -1.73 -5.39
N SER A 114 17.63 -1.90 -4.52
CA SER A 114 18.08 -0.85 -3.61
C SER A 114 18.89 0.22 -4.33
N THR A 115 18.71 1.50 -3.99
CA THR A 115 19.58 2.58 -4.50
C THR A 115 19.74 3.72 -3.50
N THR A 116 20.95 4.26 -3.43
CA THR A 116 21.30 5.45 -2.63
C THR A 116 21.70 6.65 -3.50
N ASP A 117 21.82 6.45 -4.81
CA ASP A 117 22.66 7.32 -5.66
C ASP A 117 21.94 8.58 -6.12
N LYS A 118 20.63 8.56 -6.23
CA LYS A 118 19.94 9.62 -6.98
C LYS A 118 19.43 10.76 -6.11
N PHE A 119 19.13 10.50 -4.85
CA PHE A 119 18.44 11.48 -3.99
C PHE A 119 19.26 11.95 -2.81
N GLY A 120 20.56 11.65 -2.78
CA GLY A 120 21.43 12.04 -1.67
C GLY A 120 21.00 11.48 -0.30
N ALA A 121 20.15 10.48 -0.29
CA ALA A 121 19.68 9.84 0.92
C ALA A 121 20.82 9.04 1.56
N ALA A 122 20.96 9.16 2.88
CA ALA A 122 21.89 8.36 3.66
C ALA A 122 21.49 6.88 3.73
N ALA A 123 20.25 6.56 3.35
CA ALA A 123 19.66 5.22 3.35
C ALA A 123 19.15 4.83 1.96
N PRO A 124 19.09 3.51 1.63
CA PRO A 124 18.61 3.01 0.37
C PRO A 124 17.10 3.28 0.19
N ALA A 125 16.73 3.79 -0.99
CA ALA A 125 15.33 3.76 -1.44
C ALA A 125 15.09 2.53 -2.34
N ALA A 126 13.85 2.06 -2.46
CA ALA A 126 13.48 1.06 -3.44
C ALA A 126 13.29 1.73 -4.82
N LYS A 127 14.03 1.25 -5.82
CA LYS A 127 13.89 1.63 -7.22
C LYS A 127 13.07 0.57 -7.96
N LEU A 128 11.92 0.96 -8.50
CA LEU A 128 11.03 0.12 -9.28
C LEU A 128 11.17 0.52 -10.75
N GLN A 129 11.91 -0.30 -11.52
CA GLN A 129 12.25 0.00 -12.91
C GLN A 129 11.56 -0.98 -13.86
N SER A 130 10.71 -0.48 -14.73
CA SER A 130 10.11 -1.30 -15.78
C SER A 130 11.10 -1.70 -16.83
N GLN A 131 10.90 -2.85 -17.47
CA GLN A 131 11.78 -3.44 -18.47
C GLN A 131 10.96 -3.94 -19.67
N ASN A 132 11.53 -3.72 -20.85
CA ASN A 132 11.01 -4.28 -22.09
C ASN A 132 11.66 -5.64 -22.38
N MET A 133 10.90 -6.71 -22.26
CA MET A 133 11.34 -8.11 -22.40
C MET A 133 10.43 -8.89 -23.37
N PHE A 134 10.15 -8.40 -24.57
CA PHE A 134 9.10 -8.80 -25.53
C PHE A 134 7.69 -8.40 -25.07
N VAL A 135 7.46 -8.36 -23.80
CA VAL A 135 6.30 -7.79 -23.11
C VAL A 135 6.80 -6.84 -22.04
N LEU A 136 5.95 -6.00 -21.54
CA LEU A 136 6.29 -5.15 -20.40
C LEU A 136 6.42 -5.98 -19.14
N ALA A 137 7.56 -5.89 -18.46
CA ALA A 137 7.75 -6.31 -17.09
C ALA A 137 7.77 -5.04 -16.22
N SER A 138 6.69 -4.79 -15.49
CA SER A 138 6.54 -3.59 -14.68
C SER A 138 7.37 -3.66 -13.41
N GLY A 139 8.11 -2.58 -13.09
CA GLY A 139 8.75 -2.40 -11.79
C GLY A 139 7.71 -2.30 -10.68
N ASN A 140 7.84 -3.11 -9.63
CA ASN A 140 6.85 -3.16 -8.56
C ASN A 140 7.46 -3.56 -7.21
N LEU A 141 6.78 -3.17 -6.13
CA LEU A 141 7.03 -3.54 -4.74
C LEU A 141 5.68 -3.70 -4.05
N PHE A 142 5.48 -4.78 -3.31
CA PHE A 142 4.21 -5.01 -2.61
C PHE A 142 4.39 -5.87 -1.35
N THR A 143 3.40 -5.84 -0.48
CA THR A 143 3.33 -6.75 0.67
C THR A 143 2.67 -8.05 0.24
N GLY A 144 3.37 -9.18 0.47
CA GLY A 144 2.92 -10.49 0.03
C GLY A 144 4.04 -11.39 -0.48
N SER A 145 3.77 -12.20 -1.50
CA SER A 145 4.77 -13.08 -2.11
C SER A 145 4.65 -13.13 -3.63
N PHE A 146 5.77 -13.42 -4.31
CA PHE A 146 5.85 -13.56 -5.76
C PHE A 146 6.41 -14.90 -6.18
N ASN A 147 5.83 -15.46 -7.22
CA ASN A 147 6.36 -16.63 -7.91
C ASN A 147 6.37 -16.43 -9.42
N TYR A 148 7.36 -16.98 -10.09
CA TYR A 148 7.50 -16.92 -11.54
C TYR A 148 7.65 -18.32 -12.13
N ALA A 149 6.87 -18.64 -13.13
CA ALA A 149 6.99 -19.89 -13.89
C ALA A 149 6.48 -19.71 -15.32
N SER A 150 7.24 -20.17 -16.30
CA SER A 150 6.81 -20.26 -17.70
C SER A 150 6.20 -18.96 -18.26
N PHE A 151 6.88 -17.85 -18.15
CA PHE A 151 6.43 -16.52 -18.57
C PHE A 151 5.19 -15.99 -17.84
N THR A 152 4.90 -16.54 -16.67
CA THR A 152 3.76 -16.14 -15.85
C THR A 152 4.26 -15.70 -14.49
N GLY A 153 3.90 -14.50 -14.09
CA GLY A 153 4.07 -13.96 -12.74
C GLY A 153 2.82 -14.22 -11.90
N THR A 154 3.00 -14.72 -10.69
CA THR A 154 1.93 -14.89 -9.72
C THR A 154 2.25 -14.06 -8.49
N VAL A 155 1.42 -13.07 -8.21
CA VAL A 155 1.46 -12.25 -6.99
C VAL A 155 0.41 -12.76 -6.02
N ASN A 156 0.80 -13.01 -4.79
CA ASN A 156 -0.12 -13.26 -3.69
C ASN A 156 -0.09 -12.03 -2.77
N PHE A 157 -1.05 -11.15 -2.92
CA PHE A 157 -1.18 -9.93 -2.13
C PHE A 157 -1.64 -10.22 -0.71
N GLY A 158 -1.08 -9.50 0.24
CA GLY A 158 -1.45 -9.53 1.65
C GLY A 158 -0.34 -10.08 2.52
N SER A 159 -0.04 -9.34 3.58
CA SER A 159 0.89 -9.73 4.64
C SER A 159 0.21 -9.74 5.99
N LYS A 160 0.75 -10.55 6.90
CA LYS A 160 0.35 -10.50 8.32
C LYS A 160 0.88 -9.22 8.93
N TYR A 161 -0.01 -8.45 9.54
CA TYR A 161 0.34 -7.18 10.14
C TYR A 161 -0.55 -6.89 11.35
N THR A 162 0.03 -6.44 12.44
CA THR A 162 -0.76 -6.04 13.61
C THR A 162 -1.40 -4.68 13.34
N TYR A 163 -2.72 -4.65 13.32
CA TYR A 163 -3.49 -3.45 13.16
C TYR A 163 -4.15 -3.09 14.50
N THR A 164 -3.64 -2.06 15.19
CA THR A 164 -4.13 -1.65 16.52
C THR A 164 -4.75 -0.26 16.53
N ALA A 165 -4.51 0.55 15.50
CA ALA A 165 -5.01 1.92 15.43
C ALA A 165 -5.42 2.27 13.99
N ARG A 166 -6.39 3.17 13.85
CA ARG A 166 -6.87 3.66 12.55
C ARG A 166 -5.96 4.77 12.05
N PRO A 167 -5.12 4.55 11.03
CA PRO A 167 -4.40 5.64 10.40
C PRO A 167 -5.34 6.50 9.56
N ARG A 168 -5.08 7.81 9.47
CA ARG A 168 -5.78 8.70 8.55
C ARG A 168 -5.19 8.66 7.14
N ALA A 169 -3.90 8.34 7.01
CA ALA A 169 -3.20 8.26 5.73
C ALA A 169 -1.97 7.35 5.81
N LEU A 170 -1.50 6.90 4.65
CA LEU A 170 -0.13 6.41 4.46
C LEU A 170 0.71 7.53 3.86
N ARG A 171 1.77 7.94 4.55
CA ARG A 171 2.81 8.78 3.98
C ARG A 171 3.88 7.88 3.36
N VAL A 172 4.29 8.19 2.14
CA VAL A 172 5.43 7.58 1.46
C VAL A 172 6.19 8.68 0.73
N LYS A 173 7.52 8.63 0.73
CA LYS A 173 8.33 9.47 -0.14
C LYS A 173 8.50 8.77 -1.47
N TYR A 174 8.32 9.49 -2.57
CA TYR A 174 8.40 8.91 -3.90
C TYR A 174 9.00 9.87 -4.94
N HIS A 175 9.49 9.31 -6.03
CA HIS A 175 9.83 10.02 -7.26
C HIS A 175 9.46 9.15 -8.45
N ALA A 176 8.68 9.67 -9.37
CA ALA A 176 8.16 8.94 -10.51
C ALA A 176 8.69 9.50 -11.84
N THR A 177 8.99 8.60 -12.76
CA THR A 177 9.17 8.88 -14.18
C THR A 177 8.11 8.10 -14.94
N THR A 178 7.25 8.79 -15.69
CA THR A 178 6.22 8.19 -16.53
C THR A 178 6.21 8.85 -17.90
N GLY A 179 5.55 8.22 -18.88
CA GLY A 179 5.46 8.69 -20.25
C GLY A 179 4.17 8.21 -20.90
N ASN A 180 4.17 8.06 -22.21
CA ASN A 180 3.04 7.47 -22.92
C ASN A 180 3.22 5.95 -23.03
N ILE A 181 2.13 5.21 -22.94
CA ILE A 181 2.08 3.76 -23.14
C ILE A 181 2.69 3.42 -24.49
N ASP A 182 3.79 2.72 -24.50
CA ASP A 182 4.49 2.25 -25.71
C ASP A 182 4.41 0.73 -25.88
N MET A 183 4.07 0.01 -24.80
CA MET A 183 3.85 -1.43 -24.79
C MET A 183 2.43 -1.78 -24.36
N VAL A 184 1.79 -2.63 -25.13
CA VAL A 184 0.43 -3.16 -24.84
C VAL A 184 0.43 -4.65 -25.14
N ARG A 185 -0.10 -5.45 -24.21
CA ARG A 185 -0.32 -6.88 -24.46
C ARG A 185 -1.35 -7.06 -25.57
N SER A 186 -1.02 -7.89 -26.56
CA SER A 186 -1.82 -7.99 -27.79
C SER A 186 -3.10 -8.81 -27.64
N GLN A 187 -3.14 -9.78 -26.72
CA GLN A 187 -4.28 -10.72 -26.61
C GLN A 187 -5.36 -10.28 -25.62
N GLU A 188 -4.98 -9.66 -24.53
CA GLU A 188 -5.91 -9.12 -23.54
C GLU A 188 -5.35 -7.78 -23.04
N PRO A 189 -5.58 -6.68 -23.74
CA PRO A 189 -5.09 -5.37 -23.34
C PRO A 189 -5.74 -4.92 -22.04
N ALA A 190 -5.08 -4.00 -21.33
CA ALA A 190 -5.66 -3.39 -20.16
C ALA A 190 -6.97 -2.67 -20.51
N PRO A 191 -8.02 -2.82 -19.69
CA PRO A 191 -9.31 -2.16 -19.96
C PRO A 191 -9.19 -0.63 -20.03
N GLY A 192 -9.75 -0.03 -21.06
CA GLY A 192 -9.91 1.42 -21.17
C GLY A 192 -8.64 2.21 -21.49
N VAL A 193 -7.52 1.54 -21.88
CA VAL A 193 -6.28 2.21 -22.27
C VAL A 193 -5.72 1.64 -23.57
N ALA A 194 -5.00 2.47 -24.33
CA ALA A 194 -4.40 2.12 -25.59
C ALA A 194 -2.94 2.60 -25.70
N LYS A 195 -2.22 2.08 -26.69
CA LYS A 195 -0.90 2.58 -27.01
C LYS A 195 -0.97 4.06 -27.40
N GLY A 196 -0.10 4.87 -26.79
CA GLY A 196 -0.04 6.33 -26.96
C GLY A 196 -0.79 7.11 -25.85
N ASP A 197 -1.65 6.47 -25.09
CA ASP A 197 -2.29 7.11 -23.93
C ASP A 197 -1.26 7.41 -22.83
N PRO A 198 -1.47 8.42 -21.99
CA PRO A 198 -0.61 8.67 -20.83
C PRO A 198 -0.59 7.48 -19.87
N ASP A 199 0.59 6.97 -19.54
CA ASP A 199 0.77 5.98 -18.48
C ASP A 199 0.78 6.64 -17.10
N LYS A 200 0.66 5.85 -16.07
CA LYS A 200 0.59 6.28 -14.68
C LYS A 200 1.38 5.30 -13.80
N CYS A 201 2.08 5.83 -12.79
CA CYS A 201 2.47 5.01 -11.66
C CYS A 201 1.28 4.93 -10.67
N ARG A 202 1.26 3.90 -9.84
CA ARG A 202 0.24 3.76 -8.80
C ARG A 202 0.87 3.35 -7.48
N ILE A 203 0.43 4.00 -6.40
CA ILE A 203 0.66 3.56 -5.03
C ILE A 203 -0.69 3.40 -4.38
N PHE A 204 -0.94 2.27 -3.74
CA PHE A 204 -2.11 2.11 -2.91
C PHE A 204 -1.79 1.32 -1.64
N VAL A 205 -2.62 1.51 -0.65
CA VAL A 205 -2.68 0.73 0.57
C VAL A 205 -4.10 0.26 0.78
N ALA A 206 -4.27 -0.99 1.20
CA ALA A 206 -5.54 -1.51 1.66
C ALA A 206 -5.37 -2.17 3.02
N ILE A 207 -6.30 -1.86 3.92
CA ILE A 207 -6.49 -2.59 5.16
C ILE A 207 -7.56 -3.63 4.86
N VAL A 208 -7.22 -4.88 5.06
CA VAL A 208 -8.05 -6.02 4.65
C VAL A 208 -8.29 -6.96 5.83
N ASP A 209 -9.35 -7.73 5.75
CA ASP A 209 -9.70 -8.79 6.71
C ASP A 209 -9.83 -10.10 5.93
N TRP A 210 -8.68 -10.69 5.58
CA TRP A 210 -8.59 -11.85 4.72
C TRP A 210 -8.11 -13.09 5.47
N THR A 211 -8.64 -14.25 5.08
CA THR A 211 -8.22 -15.55 5.59
C THR A 211 -7.09 -16.19 4.77
N GLN A 212 -6.86 -15.70 3.57
CA GLN A 212 -5.80 -16.13 2.64
C GLN A 212 -5.35 -14.95 1.76
N PRO A 213 -4.16 -15.00 1.15
CA PRO A 213 -3.71 -13.95 0.22
C PRO A 213 -4.60 -13.89 -1.02
N HIS A 214 -4.76 -12.71 -1.61
CA HIS A 214 -5.39 -12.54 -2.91
C HIS A 214 -4.39 -12.78 -4.03
N THR A 215 -4.72 -13.68 -4.96
CA THR A 215 -3.83 -14.09 -6.03
C THR A 215 -4.15 -13.38 -7.35
N VAL A 216 -3.16 -12.68 -7.89
CA VAL A 216 -3.18 -12.12 -9.25
C VAL A 216 -2.18 -12.88 -10.11
N VAL A 217 -2.65 -13.41 -11.23
CA VAL A 217 -1.81 -14.12 -12.21
C VAL A 217 -1.72 -13.28 -13.47
N SER A 218 -0.52 -12.89 -13.84
CA SER A 218 -0.21 -12.12 -15.04
C SER A 218 0.63 -12.97 -16.00
N GLY A 219 0.05 -13.35 -17.12
CA GLY A 219 0.69 -14.15 -18.18
C GLY A 219 0.72 -13.41 -19.50
N MET A 220 1.44 -13.96 -20.49
CA MET A 220 1.58 -13.34 -21.81
C MET A 220 0.24 -13.17 -22.55
N SER A 221 -0.74 -14.00 -22.29
CA SER A 221 -2.03 -14.00 -22.97
C SER A 221 -3.19 -13.48 -22.14
N SER A 222 -3.12 -13.57 -20.81
CA SER A 222 -4.24 -13.20 -19.93
C SER A 222 -3.80 -12.75 -18.55
N THR A 223 -4.67 -12.02 -17.88
CA THR A 223 -4.59 -11.67 -16.46
C THR A 223 -5.81 -12.20 -15.74
N THR A 224 -5.63 -12.84 -14.61
CA THR A 224 -6.72 -13.28 -13.73
C THR A 224 -6.53 -12.75 -12.32
N GLY A 225 -7.62 -12.51 -11.60
CA GLY A 225 -7.59 -12.00 -10.24
C GLY A 225 -7.21 -10.52 -10.12
N ALA A 226 -7.18 -9.75 -11.23
CA ALA A 226 -6.94 -8.31 -11.15
C ALA A 226 -7.90 -7.66 -10.17
N TRP A 227 -7.38 -6.81 -9.29
CA TRP A 227 -8.12 -6.27 -8.18
C TRP A 227 -7.77 -4.80 -7.92
N ASP A 228 -8.78 -4.04 -7.52
CA ASP A 228 -8.64 -2.64 -7.12
C ASP A 228 -9.34 -2.41 -5.78
N PRO A 229 -8.63 -1.95 -4.72
CA PRO A 229 -9.22 -1.74 -3.39
C PRO A 229 -10.34 -0.69 -3.39
N THR A 230 -10.41 0.19 -4.40
CA THR A 230 -11.43 1.24 -4.50
C THR A 230 -12.80 0.73 -4.95
N ASN A 231 -12.87 -0.53 -5.40
CA ASN A 231 -14.10 -1.12 -5.97
C ASN A 231 -15.13 -1.57 -4.93
N GLY A 232 -14.78 -1.68 -3.67
CA GLY A 232 -15.70 -2.03 -2.58
C GLY A 232 -15.15 -3.06 -1.61
N ALA A 233 -15.88 -3.29 -0.52
CA ALA A 233 -15.43 -4.09 0.61
C ALA A 233 -15.39 -5.62 0.36
N ASP A 234 -16.23 -6.12 -0.55
CA ASP A 234 -16.46 -7.56 -0.77
C ASP A 234 -16.14 -7.97 -2.22
N VAL A 235 -15.07 -7.42 -2.80
CA VAL A 235 -14.72 -7.66 -4.21
C VAL A 235 -13.92 -8.94 -4.42
N VAL A 236 -13.38 -9.55 -3.37
CA VAL A 236 -12.55 -10.75 -3.42
C VAL A 236 -13.06 -11.84 -2.50
N SER A 237 -12.85 -13.10 -2.88
CA SER A 237 -13.30 -14.27 -2.12
C SER A 237 -12.53 -14.52 -0.84
N GLU A 238 -11.37 -13.90 -0.68
CA GLU A 238 -10.47 -14.03 0.47
C GLU A 238 -11.04 -13.36 1.73
N GLY A 239 -11.91 -12.36 1.55
CA GLY A 239 -12.55 -11.60 2.61
C GLY A 239 -12.80 -10.15 2.22
N LYS A 240 -12.90 -9.28 3.23
CA LYS A 240 -13.26 -7.87 3.06
C LYS A 240 -12.06 -6.97 2.84
N VAL A 241 -12.27 -5.88 2.09
CA VAL A 241 -11.46 -4.66 2.16
C VAL A 241 -12.10 -3.76 3.20
N VAL A 242 -11.39 -3.47 4.29
CA VAL A 242 -11.90 -2.65 5.40
C VAL A 242 -11.70 -1.16 5.12
N GLY A 243 -10.55 -0.80 4.54
CA GLY A 243 -10.24 0.57 4.16
C GLY A 243 -9.14 0.63 3.12
N TYR A 244 -8.99 1.78 2.46
CA TYR A 244 -7.96 1.96 1.43
C TYR A 244 -7.53 3.42 1.30
N GLY A 245 -6.31 3.61 0.77
CA GLY A 245 -5.83 4.84 0.17
C GLY A 245 -5.21 4.53 -1.20
N SER A 246 -5.51 5.31 -2.22
CA SER A 246 -5.01 5.08 -3.58
C SER A 246 -4.56 6.38 -4.23
N MET A 247 -3.37 6.37 -4.82
CA MET A 247 -2.78 7.51 -5.50
C MET A 247 -2.34 7.12 -6.91
N TRP A 248 -2.80 7.88 -7.89
CA TRP A 248 -2.39 7.79 -9.28
C TRP A 248 -1.42 8.91 -9.61
N ILE A 249 -0.23 8.56 -10.08
CA ILE A 249 0.81 9.51 -10.46
C ILE A 249 0.86 9.54 -11.98
N ASN A 250 0.23 10.53 -12.57
CA ASN A 250 0.03 10.66 -14.02
C ASN A 250 1.04 11.60 -14.71
N GLN A 251 2.00 12.10 -13.97
CA GLN A 251 3.08 12.95 -14.48
C GLN A 251 4.38 12.62 -13.76
N SER A 252 5.50 12.76 -14.45
CA SER A 252 6.81 12.64 -13.83
C SER A 252 6.99 13.68 -12.74
N THR A 253 7.55 13.26 -11.58
CA THR A 253 7.88 14.15 -10.49
C THR A 253 8.93 15.17 -10.94
N PRO A 254 8.72 16.47 -10.75
CA PRO A 254 9.69 17.48 -11.13
C PRO A 254 10.93 17.47 -10.23
N GLY A 255 12.08 17.82 -10.79
CA GLY A 255 13.35 17.87 -10.05
C GLY A 255 13.94 16.49 -9.78
N GLU A 256 14.83 16.43 -8.79
CA GLU A 256 15.57 15.21 -8.43
C GLU A 256 15.37 14.78 -6.97
N ALA A 257 14.40 15.34 -6.27
CA ALA A 257 14.12 15.00 -4.87
C ALA A 257 12.90 14.09 -4.76
N LEU A 258 12.90 13.25 -3.71
CA LEU A 258 11.68 12.55 -3.31
C LEU A 258 10.64 13.55 -2.79
N VAL A 259 9.39 13.36 -3.16
CA VAL A 259 8.24 14.13 -2.68
C VAL A 259 7.37 13.28 -1.77
N SER A 260 6.63 13.92 -0.86
CA SER A 260 5.76 13.20 0.08
C SER A 260 4.35 13.03 -0.47
N SER A 261 3.73 11.89 -0.20
CA SER A 261 2.34 11.59 -0.52
C SER A 261 1.33 12.09 0.52
N GLU A 262 1.72 12.91 1.47
CA GLU A 262 1.04 13.16 2.76
C GLU A 262 -0.49 13.33 2.67
N ASP A 263 -0.99 14.02 1.64
CA ASP A 263 -2.43 14.22 1.45
C ASP A 263 -3.06 13.31 0.38
N ALA A 264 -2.24 12.57 -0.37
CA ALA A 264 -2.69 11.81 -1.54
C ALA A 264 -3.13 10.37 -1.22
N LEU A 265 -2.60 9.78 -0.14
CA LEU A 265 -2.93 8.42 0.31
C LEU A 265 -3.78 8.46 1.58
N LYS A 266 -4.82 9.26 1.57
CA LYS A 266 -5.81 9.31 2.63
C LYS A 266 -6.56 7.99 2.73
N ILE A 267 -6.80 7.51 3.95
CA ILE A 267 -7.52 6.26 4.18
C ILE A 267 -9.03 6.52 4.19
N HIS A 268 -9.73 5.85 3.31
CA HIS A 268 -11.19 5.76 3.24
C HIS A 268 -11.63 4.40 3.79
N TRP A 269 -12.69 4.37 4.56
CA TRP A 269 -13.19 3.16 5.20
C TRP A 269 -14.50 2.72 4.58
N TYR A 270 -14.69 1.41 4.39
CA TYR A 270 -15.94 0.87 3.86
C TYR A 270 -17.02 0.64 4.92
N GLU A 271 -16.66 0.65 6.19
CA GLU A 271 -17.60 0.53 7.30
C GLU A 271 -17.42 1.69 8.28
N GLU A 272 -18.54 2.24 8.75
CA GLU A 272 -18.53 3.19 9.85
C GLU A 272 -17.91 2.53 11.09
N LYS A 273 -17.08 3.28 11.84
CA LYS A 273 -16.29 2.80 12.98
C LYS A 273 -15.18 1.78 12.64
N ALA A 274 -15.04 1.40 11.41
CA ALA A 274 -13.94 0.60 10.85
C ALA A 274 -13.32 -0.37 11.89
N PRO A 275 -13.93 -1.53 12.14
CA PRO A 275 -13.43 -2.49 13.13
C PRO A 275 -12.02 -2.97 12.74
N ALA A 276 -11.23 -3.34 13.74
CA ALA A 276 -9.94 -3.95 13.47
C ALA A 276 -10.14 -5.29 12.74
N PRO A 277 -9.32 -5.60 11.72
CA PRO A 277 -9.35 -6.89 11.05
C PRO A 277 -9.06 -8.04 12.01
N THR A 278 -9.68 -9.17 11.78
CA THR A 278 -9.53 -10.41 12.56
C THR A 278 -8.88 -11.54 11.79
N GLY A 279 -8.71 -11.39 10.47
CA GLY A 279 -8.09 -12.36 9.59
C GLY A 279 -6.57 -12.45 9.75
N ASP A 280 -5.98 -13.44 9.12
CA ASP A 280 -4.53 -13.65 9.13
C ASP A 280 -3.76 -12.62 8.29
N TYR A 281 -4.38 -12.12 7.21
CA TYR A 281 -3.80 -11.14 6.29
C TYR A 281 -4.55 -9.83 6.43
N THR A 282 -3.86 -8.77 6.82
CA THR A 282 -4.51 -7.53 7.26
C THR A 282 -4.04 -6.29 6.51
N ILE A 283 -2.98 -6.40 5.69
CA ILE A 283 -2.46 -5.26 4.94
C ILE A 283 -2.03 -5.66 3.53
N VAL A 284 -2.35 -4.80 2.58
CA VAL A 284 -1.75 -4.74 1.24
C VAL A 284 -1.20 -3.34 1.02
N ILE A 285 0.10 -3.22 0.75
CA ILE A 285 0.70 -2.02 0.17
C ILE A 285 1.22 -2.43 -1.20
N SER A 286 0.93 -1.66 -2.24
CA SER A 286 1.41 -1.93 -3.59
C SER A 286 1.90 -0.64 -4.25
N CYS A 287 3.11 -0.70 -4.79
CA CYS A 287 3.75 0.36 -5.56
C CYS A 287 4.10 -0.18 -6.93
N ALA A 288 3.62 0.43 -7.99
CA ALA A 288 3.85 0.00 -9.36
C ALA A 288 4.29 1.17 -10.25
N ALA A 289 5.35 0.96 -11.01
CA ALA A 289 5.83 1.93 -11.99
C ALA A 289 4.85 2.09 -13.17
N ASN A 290 4.06 1.04 -13.47
CA ASN A 290 2.98 1.08 -14.46
C ASN A 290 1.68 0.61 -13.79
N ALA A 291 0.67 1.43 -13.81
CA ALA A 291 -0.63 1.12 -13.19
C ALA A 291 -1.36 -0.08 -13.82
N TYR A 292 -1.01 -0.41 -15.06
CA TYR A 292 -1.56 -1.53 -15.82
C TYR A 292 -0.54 -2.66 -16.01
N GLY A 293 0.43 -2.76 -15.11
CA GLY A 293 1.51 -3.75 -15.15
C GLY A 293 1.01 -5.20 -15.14
N ASP A 294 -0.11 -5.47 -14.46
CA ASP A 294 -0.77 -6.80 -14.47
C ASP A 294 -1.18 -7.24 -15.87
N TYR A 295 -1.50 -6.29 -16.73
CA TYR A 295 -1.84 -6.49 -18.14
C TYR A 295 -0.63 -6.34 -19.08
N MET A 296 0.59 -6.31 -18.53
CA MET A 296 1.82 -6.09 -19.29
C MET A 296 1.71 -4.87 -20.22
N THR A 297 1.06 -3.83 -19.72
CA THR A 297 0.74 -2.60 -20.47
C THR A 297 1.29 -1.39 -19.74
N GLY A 298 1.99 -0.50 -20.44
CA GLY A 298 2.55 0.74 -19.89
C GLY A 298 3.70 1.32 -20.68
N TYR A 299 4.35 2.31 -20.10
CA TYR A 299 5.57 2.92 -20.58
C TYR A 299 6.79 2.09 -20.19
N SER A 300 7.56 1.62 -21.15
CA SER A 300 8.65 0.66 -20.93
C SER A 300 9.83 1.22 -20.12
N GLU A 301 9.97 2.55 -20.05
CA GLU A 301 11.01 3.23 -19.26
C GLU A 301 10.48 3.81 -17.93
N ALA A 302 9.25 3.46 -17.55
CA ALA A 302 8.68 3.93 -16.29
C ALA A 302 9.55 3.51 -15.10
N CYS A 303 9.72 4.44 -14.15
CA CYS A 303 10.50 4.23 -12.96
C CYS A 303 9.80 4.91 -11.77
N LEU A 304 9.69 4.20 -10.66
CA LEU A 304 9.14 4.71 -9.42
C LEU A 304 10.13 4.41 -8.28
N TYR A 305 10.58 5.46 -7.60
CA TYR A 305 11.32 5.32 -6.35
C TYR A 305 10.35 5.47 -5.19
N VAL A 306 10.49 4.66 -4.16
CA VAL A 306 9.69 4.73 -2.93
C VAL A 306 10.56 4.52 -1.70
N ASP A 307 10.22 5.26 -0.62
CA ASP A 307 10.95 5.25 0.64
C ASP A 307 10.09 5.81 1.78
N ASP A 308 10.50 5.62 3.04
CA ASP A 308 9.90 6.21 4.24
C ASP A 308 8.37 6.01 4.32
N PHE A 309 7.93 4.76 4.37
CA PHE A 309 6.52 4.43 4.60
C PHE A 309 6.14 4.68 6.07
N GLU A 310 5.19 5.56 6.30
CA GLU A 310 4.77 5.95 7.64
C GLU A 310 3.25 6.09 7.75
N TRP A 311 2.67 5.54 8.82
CA TRP A 311 1.28 5.82 9.15
C TRP A 311 1.13 7.23 9.71
N VAL A 312 0.12 7.96 9.24
CA VAL A 312 -0.30 9.25 9.79
C VAL A 312 -1.57 9.02 10.59
N TYR A 313 -1.56 9.41 11.87
CA TYR A 313 -2.67 9.28 12.79
C TYR A 313 -3.34 10.60 13.10
#